data_9a631b28e021ce763b9e14e889ccffc0
#
_entry.id   9a631b28e021ce763b9e14e889ccffc0
#
_cell.length_a   1.000
_cell.length_b   1.000
_cell.length_c   1.000
_cell.angle_alpha   90.00
_cell.angle_beta   90.00
_cell.angle_gamma   90.00
#
_symmetry.space_group_name_H-M   'P 1'
#
loop_
_entity.id
_entity.type
_entity.pdbx_description
1 polymer ?
#
loop_
_entity_poly.entity_id
_entity_poly.type
_entity_poly.pdbx_seq_one_letter_code
_entity_poly.pdbx_strand_id
1 'polypeptide(L)' 'MLADLISGELPYLRRYARALLGTRSAGDAAVETMLETKMLVMLGQGKTVAQRKDLFRALDETIMEELSDGKLN' A
#
# COMPACT_ATOMS: atom_id res chain seq x y z
N MET A 1 3.12 5.77 -16.41
CA MET A 1 1.72 5.65 -15.97
C MET A 1 1.64 4.99 -14.61
N LEU A 2 0.60 5.30 -13.86
CA LEU A 2 0.42 4.76 -12.50
C LEU A 2 0.44 3.23 -12.47
N ALA A 3 -0.24 2.59 -13.41
CA ALA A 3 -0.30 1.13 -13.46
C ALA A 3 1.09 0.50 -13.61
N ASP A 4 1.93 1.11 -14.43
CA ASP A 4 3.30 0.61 -14.63
C ASP A 4 4.14 0.79 -13.37
N LEU A 5 3.98 1.92 -12.70
CA LEU A 5 4.68 2.17 -11.44
C LEU A 5 4.27 1.16 -10.37
N ILE A 6 2.97 0.96 -10.20
CA ILE A 6 2.45 -0.01 -9.23
C ILE A 6 2.96 -1.41 -9.55
N SER A 7 2.85 -1.82 -10.81
CA SER A 7 3.27 -3.15 -11.23
C SER A 7 4.75 -3.39 -10.93
N GLY A 8 5.59 -2.40 -11.20
CA GLY A 8 7.03 -2.51 -10.96
C GLY A 8 7.39 -2.51 -9.48
N GLU A 9 6.59 -1.86 -8.65
CA GLU A 9 6.88 -1.71 -7.23
C GLU A 9 6.19 -2.76 -6.34
N LEU A 10 5.23 -3.51 -6.85
CA LEU A 10 4.48 -4.49 -6.04
C LEU A 10 5.38 -5.46 -5.25
N PRO A 11 6.42 -6.07 -5.83
CA PRO A 11 7.27 -6.98 -5.07
C PRO A 11 7.93 -6.30 -3.87
N TYR A 12 8.33 -5.05 -4.05
CA TYR A 12 8.99 -4.29 -2.98
C TYR A 12 8.01 -3.86 -1.91
N LEU A 13 6.80 -3.45 -2.31
CA LEU A 13 5.74 -3.09 -1.38
C LEU A 13 5.33 -4.29 -0.51
N ARG A 14 5.19 -5.45 -1.13
CA ARG A 14 4.84 -6.68 -0.41
C ARG A 14 5.94 -7.07 0.59
N ARG A 15 7.20 -7.00 0.15
CA ARG A 15 8.33 -7.32 1.02
C ARG A 15 8.36 -6.39 2.23
N TYR A 16 8.17 -5.10 2.00
CA TYR A 16 8.16 -4.09 3.05
C TYR A 16 7.04 -4.36 4.06
N ALA A 17 5.82 -4.59 3.57
CA ALA A 17 4.67 -4.85 4.41
C ALA A 17 4.83 -6.14 5.21
N ARG A 18 5.36 -7.20 4.58
CA ARG A 18 5.62 -8.47 5.27
C ARG A 18 6.63 -8.32 6.39
N ALA A 19 7.67 -7.52 6.17
CA ALA A 19 8.67 -7.26 7.18
C ALA A 19 8.10 -6.52 8.38
N LEU A 20 7.24 -5.54 8.14
CA LEU A 20 6.61 -4.77 9.21
C LEU A 20 5.57 -5.56 9.98
N LEU A 21 4.78 -6.37 9.28
CA LEU A 21 3.64 -7.06 9.89
C LEU A 21 3.95 -8.49 10.32
N GLY A 22 5.11 -9.01 9.93
CA GLY A 22 5.61 -10.29 10.39
C GLY A 22 5.09 -11.51 9.65
N THR A 23 4.06 -11.39 8.81
CA THR A 23 3.54 -12.51 8.03
C THR A 23 3.30 -12.11 6.58
N ARG A 24 3.38 -13.09 5.69
CA ARG A 24 3.08 -12.91 4.27
C ARG A 24 1.63 -12.48 4.08
N SER A 25 0.71 -13.17 4.76
CA SER A 25 -0.72 -12.94 4.63
C SER A 25 -1.10 -11.52 5.03
N ALA A 26 -0.62 -11.06 6.18
CA ALA A 26 -0.90 -9.69 6.65
C ALA A 26 -0.28 -8.65 5.73
N GLY A 27 0.95 -8.89 5.29
CA GLY A 27 1.64 -7.97 4.37
C GLY A 27 0.91 -7.81 3.04
N ASP A 28 0.51 -8.92 2.45
CA ASP A 28 -0.20 -8.90 1.17
C ASP A 28 -1.57 -8.25 1.30
N ALA A 29 -2.27 -8.51 2.43
CA ALA A 29 -3.57 -7.89 2.69
C ALA A 29 -3.44 -6.37 2.83
N ALA A 30 -2.39 -5.89 3.48
CA ALA A 30 -2.15 -4.45 3.63
C ALA A 30 -1.90 -3.77 2.28
N VAL A 31 -1.12 -4.41 1.41
CA VAL A 31 -0.87 -3.87 0.06
C VAL A 31 -2.16 -3.82 -0.73
N GLU A 32 -2.96 -4.88 -0.67
CA GLU A 32 -4.25 -4.92 -1.37
C GLU A 32 -5.19 -3.83 -0.88
N THR A 33 -5.29 -3.65 0.44
CA THR A 33 -6.11 -2.58 1.02
C THR A 33 -5.63 -1.21 0.57
N MET A 34 -4.32 -0.99 0.54
CA MET A 34 -3.75 0.28 0.08
C MET A 34 -4.15 0.55 -1.38
N LEU A 35 -4.07 -0.46 -2.23
CA LEU A 35 -4.44 -0.29 -3.64
C LEU A 35 -5.93 0.02 -3.78
N GLU A 36 -6.78 -0.64 -3.02
CA GLU A 36 -8.22 -0.43 -3.10
C GLU A 36 -8.66 0.92 -2.54
N THR A 37 -8.04 1.38 -1.47
CA THR A 37 -8.49 2.60 -0.78
C THR A 37 -7.71 3.84 -1.20
N LYS A 38 -6.40 3.81 -1.10
CA LYS A 38 -5.59 5.01 -1.33
C LYS A 38 -5.43 5.34 -2.80
N MET A 39 -5.18 4.31 -3.62
CA MET A 39 -4.97 4.54 -5.06
C MET A 39 -6.24 4.96 -5.77
N LEU A 40 -7.37 4.34 -5.42
CA LEU A 40 -8.65 4.73 -6.03
C LEU A 40 -9.03 6.15 -5.67
N VAL A 41 -8.79 6.58 -4.42
CA VAL A 41 -9.04 7.95 -3.99
C VAL A 41 -8.17 8.92 -4.77
N MET A 42 -6.88 8.62 -4.92
CA MET A 42 -5.96 9.48 -5.66
C MET A 42 -6.35 9.61 -7.12
N LEU A 43 -6.77 8.52 -7.75
CA LEU A 43 -7.25 8.55 -9.12
C LEU A 43 -8.52 9.37 -9.25
N GLY A 44 -9.45 9.22 -8.29
CA GLY A 44 -10.69 9.98 -8.27
C GLY A 44 -10.49 11.47 -8.07
N GLN A 45 -9.39 11.87 -7.45
CA GLN A 45 -9.05 13.27 -7.24
C GLN A 45 -8.23 13.86 -8.39
N GLY A 46 -7.97 13.07 -9.43
CA GLY A 46 -7.14 13.50 -10.55
C GLY A 46 -5.66 13.61 -10.24
N LYS A 47 -5.24 13.09 -9.10
CA LYS A 47 -3.82 13.09 -8.73
C LYS A 47 -3.09 11.97 -9.45
N THR A 48 -1.90 12.29 -9.94
CA THR A 48 -1.01 11.29 -10.50
C THR A 48 0.04 10.95 -9.47
N VAL A 49 0.14 9.69 -9.13
CA VAL A 49 1.24 9.20 -8.31
C VAL A 49 2.44 9.07 -9.23
N ALA A 50 3.39 9.93 -9.06
CA ALA A 50 4.52 10.00 -9.96
C ALA A 50 5.77 9.30 -9.43
N GLN A 51 5.80 8.99 -8.12
CA GLN A 51 7.03 8.52 -7.49
C GLN A 51 6.79 7.36 -6.56
N ARG A 52 7.81 6.52 -6.45
CA ARG A 52 7.83 5.36 -5.57
C ARG A 52 7.52 5.73 -4.11
N LYS A 53 8.06 6.86 -3.65
CA LYS A 53 7.84 7.30 -2.26
C LYS A 53 6.38 7.49 -1.92
N ASP A 54 5.56 7.87 -2.92
CA ASP A 54 4.14 8.08 -2.69
C ASP A 54 3.43 6.75 -2.41
N LEU A 55 3.85 5.69 -3.08
CA LEU A 55 3.30 4.36 -2.85
C LEU A 55 3.66 3.84 -1.46
N PHE A 56 4.93 4.03 -1.06
CA PHE A 56 5.37 3.59 0.27
C PHE A 56 4.70 4.39 1.38
N ARG A 57 4.49 5.68 1.16
CA ARG A 57 3.76 6.51 2.12
C ARG A 57 2.32 6.04 2.29
N ALA A 58 1.64 5.77 1.17
CA ALA A 58 0.26 5.27 1.21
C ALA A 58 0.19 3.93 1.93
N LEU A 59 1.17 3.06 1.70
CA LEU A 59 1.24 1.76 2.38
C LEU A 59 1.46 1.92 3.88
N ASP A 60 2.37 2.81 4.29
CA ASP A 60 2.59 3.10 5.70
C ASP A 60 1.33 3.58 6.38
N GLU A 61 0.60 4.51 5.75
CA GLU A 61 -0.65 5.02 6.29
C GLU A 61 -1.68 3.91 6.44
N THR A 62 -1.78 3.03 5.45
CA THR A 62 -2.70 1.90 5.50
C THR A 62 -2.36 0.95 6.65
N ILE A 63 -1.08 0.62 6.81
CA ILE A 63 -0.62 -0.26 7.88
C ILE A 63 -0.93 0.35 9.24
N MET A 64 -0.63 1.63 9.42
CA MET A 64 -0.89 2.32 10.68
C MET A 64 -2.38 2.36 11.01
N GLU A 65 -3.22 2.62 10.02
CA GLU A 65 -4.67 2.63 10.20
C GLU A 65 -5.19 1.26 10.63
N GLU A 66 -4.72 0.20 9.97
CA GLU A 66 -5.17 -1.15 10.30
C GLU A 66 -4.68 -1.62 11.66
N LEU A 67 -3.47 -1.26 12.04
CA LEU A 67 -2.95 -1.57 13.38
C LEU A 67 -3.73 -0.83 14.46
N SER A 68 -4.06 0.45 14.21
CA SER A 68 -4.85 1.24 15.14
C SER A 68 -6.25 0.66 15.35
N ASP A 69 -6.83 0.11 14.29
CA ASP A 69 -8.16 -0.51 14.33
C ASP A 69 -8.12 -1.95 14.85
N GLY A 70 -6.94 -2.52 15.04
CA GLY A 70 -6.79 -3.89 15.51
C GLY A 70 -7.05 -4.96 14.46
N LYS A 71 -7.15 -4.58 13.20
CA LYS A 71 -7.51 -5.50 12.11
C LYS A 71 -6.41 -6.51 11.78
N LEU A 72 -5.17 -6.17 12.08
CA LEU A 72 -4.02 -7.01 11.75
C LEU A 72 -3.42 -7.72 12.96
N ASN A 73 -4.10 -7.72 14.06
CA ASN A 73 -3.65 -8.44 15.27
C ASN A 73 -3.87 -9.94 15.16
#